data_75927f081e2196b149dcb8632a66d4f6
#
_entry.id   75927f081e2196b149dcb8632a66d4f6
#
_cell.length_a   1.000
_cell.length_b   1.000
_cell.length_c   1.000
_cell.angle_alpha   90.00
_cell.angle_beta   90.00
_cell.angle_gamma   90.00
#
_symmetry.space_group_name_H-M   'P 1'
#
loop_
_entity.id
_entity.type
_entity.pdbx_description
1 polymer ?
#
loop_
_entity_poly.entity_id
_entity_poly.type
_entity_poly.pdbx_seq_one_letter_code
_entity_poly.pdbx_strand_id
1 'polypeptide(L)'
;ARGVTDATALIGYSLTDETLFPIGLWEQPEGPEGDEWQVPELEVDAEVRAAFKTYKVVGFFADPALWSGTIVKWEADFGSKLRVKGTRDHPIYWWMNRTSLVVRATEQLHTKVSQGQIRITGPTLVRHFRNARRRAGNSGVQIAKAFPDSPDKIDGAAASILAVEAAMQAVAAGVNSKKKSTRLVYS
;
A
#
# COMPACT_ATOMS: atom_id res chain seq x y z
N ALA A 1 8.56 20.51 -14.02
CA ALA A 1 8.17 19.62 -12.93
C ALA A 1 7.97 18.23 -13.55
N ARG A 2 8.81 17.26 -13.23
CA ARG A 2 8.61 15.87 -13.65
C ARG A 2 7.69 15.22 -12.63
N GLY A 3 6.39 15.24 -12.90
CA GLY A 3 5.47 14.35 -12.27
C GLY A 3 5.34 13.10 -13.13
N VAL A 4 6.27 12.20 -13.08
CA VAL A 4 6.13 10.93 -13.78
C VAL A 4 6.10 9.83 -12.75
N THR A 5 4.91 9.59 -12.26
CA THR A 5 4.58 8.24 -11.84
C THR A 5 3.79 7.63 -12.98
N ASP A 6 4.25 6.54 -13.52
CA ASP A 6 3.54 5.77 -14.54
C ASP A 6 2.33 5.02 -13.94
N ALA A 7 2.20 5.03 -12.62
CA ALA A 7 1.02 4.56 -11.89
C ALA A 7 1.00 5.07 -10.44
N THR A 8 -0.17 5.04 -9.82
CA THR A 8 -0.38 5.26 -8.38
C THR A 8 -1.38 4.22 -7.86
N ALA A 9 -1.18 3.76 -6.63
CA ALA A 9 -2.00 2.74 -6.02
C ALA A 9 -2.40 3.10 -4.59
N LEU A 10 -3.67 2.92 -4.27
CA LEU A 10 -4.22 2.94 -2.92
C LEU A 10 -4.71 1.53 -2.59
N ILE A 11 -4.01 0.86 -1.67
CA ILE A 11 -4.25 -0.54 -1.33
C ILE A 11 -4.70 -0.66 0.12
N GLY A 12 -5.79 -1.38 0.33
CA GLY A 12 -6.27 -1.75 1.64
C GLY A 12 -5.77 -3.13 2.06
N TYR A 13 -5.52 -3.28 3.37
CA TYR A 13 -5.31 -4.57 4.02
C TYR A 13 -6.33 -4.76 5.13
N SER A 14 -7.14 -5.80 5.01
CA SER A 14 -8.12 -6.16 6.04
C SER A 14 -7.47 -7.03 7.10
N LEU A 15 -7.46 -6.53 8.35
CA LEU A 15 -6.97 -7.30 9.51
C LEU A 15 -7.91 -8.46 9.88
N THR A 16 -9.16 -8.45 9.41
CA THR A 16 -10.17 -9.45 9.80
C THR A 16 -9.97 -10.76 9.05
N ASP A 17 -9.65 -10.69 7.77
CA ASP A 17 -9.55 -11.84 6.86
C ASP A 17 -8.23 -11.90 6.09
N GLU A 18 -7.27 -11.07 6.49
CA GLU A 18 -5.91 -11.01 5.93
C GLU A 18 -5.91 -10.85 4.40
N THR A 19 -6.75 -9.94 3.90
CA THR A 19 -6.94 -9.71 2.47
C THR A 19 -6.35 -8.36 2.04
N LEU A 20 -5.48 -8.38 1.03
CA LEU A 20 -5.09 -7.22 0.24
C LEU A 20 -6.11 -6.97 -0.87
N PHE A 21 -6.59 -5.74 -0.98
CA PHE A 21 -7.56 -5.34 -1.99
C PHE A 21 -7.27 -3.93 -2.51
N PRO A 22 -7.48 -3.68 -3.81
CA PRO A 22 -7.33 -2.34 -4.36
C PRO A 22 -8.53 -1.47 -3.94
N ILE A 23 -8.24 -0.28 -3.42
CA ILE A 23 -9.22 0.79 -3.24
C ILE A 23 -9.20 1.65 -4.50
N GLY A 24 -8.00 1.97 -5.01
CA GLY A 24 -7.80 2.65 -6.29
C GLY A 24 -6.48 2.26 -6.93
N LEU A 25 -6.47 2.15 -8.23
CA LEU A 25 -5.29 1.93 -9.07
C LEU A 25 -5.43 2.83 -10.30
N TRP A 26 -4.52 3.76 -10.45
CA TRP A 26 -4.46 4.71 -11.56
C TRP A 26 -3.19 4.45 -12.33
N GLU A 27 -3.32 4.06 -13.58
CA GLU A 27 -2.21 3.69 -14.45
C GLU A 27 -2.20 4.59 -15.68
N GLN A 28 -1.00 4.98 -16.10
CA GLN A 28 -0.81 5.65 -17.37
C GLN A 28 -1.31 4.74 -18.50
N PRO A 29 -2.23 5.22 -19.36
CA PRO A 29 -2.66 4.48 -20.54
C PRO A 29 -1.48 4.17 -21.47
N GLU A 30 -1.60 3.08 -22.20
CA GLU A 30 -0.67 2.77 -23.28
C GLU A 30 -0.95 3.62 -24.53
N GLY A 31 0.10 3.94 -25.28
CA GLY A 31 0.00 4.70 -26.53
C GLY A 31 -0.10 6.22 -26.32
N PRO A 32 -0.52 6.97 -27.35
CA PRO A 32 -0.48 8.44 -27.38
C PRO A 32 -1.29 9.11 -26.26
N GLU A 33 -2.33 8.46 -25.76
CA GLU A 33 -3.14 8.96 -24.62
C GLU A 33 -2.33 9.02 -23.32
N GLY A 34 -1.24 8.24 -23.24
CA GLY A 34 -0.35 8.23 -22.08
C GLY A 34 0.68 9.36 -22.08
N ASP A 35 0.98 9.99 -23.21
CA ASP A 35 2.11 10.92 -23.33
C ASP A 35 1.96 12.17 -22.42
N GLU A 36 0.72 12.64 -22.22
CA GLU A 36 0.40 13.77 -21.35
C GLU A 36 -0.26 13.35 -20.02
N TRP A 37 -0.34 12.05 -19.77
CA TRP A 37 -1.03 11.55 -18.59
C TRP A 37 -0.32 11.97 -17.29
N GLN A 38 -1.11 12.38 -16.35
CA GLN A 38 -0.69 12.68 -14.98
C GLN A 38 -1.63 11.97 -14.01
N VAL A 39 -1.08 11.59 -12.86
CA VAL A 39 -1.89 11.00 -11.79
C VAL A 39 -3.02 11.96 -11.43
N PRO A 40 -4.29 11.51 -11.44
CA PRO A 40 -5.43 12.36 -11.11
C PRO A 40 -5.52 12.59 -9.58
N GLU A 41 -4.72 13.53 -9.07
CA GLU A 41 -4.56 13.78 -7.63
C GLU A 41 -5.91 14.00 -6.90
N LEU A 42 -6.86 14.66 -7.55
CA LEU A 42 -8.19 14.90 -6.97
C LEU A 42 -9.00 13.62 -6.80
N GLU A 43 -8.88 12.67 -7.73
CA GLU A 43 -9.52 11.36 -7.61
C GLU A 43 -8.87 10.54 -6.50
N VAL A 44 -7.54 10.54 -6.43
CA VAL A 44 -6.81 9.87 -5.36
C VAL A 44 -7.20 10.43 -4.00
N ASP A 45 -7.28 11.77 -3.84
CA ASP A 45 -7.73 12.41 -2.60
C ASP A 45 -9.18 12.00 -2.26
N ALA A 46 -10.07 11.98 -3.25
CA ALA A 46 -11.46 11.57 -3.04
C ALA A 46 -11.56 10.11 -2.55
N GLU A 47 -10.78 9.19 -3.13
CA GLU A 47 -10.77 7.78 -2.73
C GLU A 47 -10.15 7.59 -1.33
N VAL A 48 -9.09 8.32 -0.97
CA VAL A 48 -8.56 8.31 0.39
C VAL A 48 -9.64 8.76 1.38
N ARG A 49 -10.35 9.85 1.10
CA ARG A 49 -11.43 10.36 1.96
C ARG A 49 -12.59 9.37 2.05
N ALA A 50 -12.95 8.73 0.94
CA ALA A 50 -13.98 7.68 0.91
C ALA A 50 -13.56 6.46 1.74
N ALA A 51 -12.30 6.05 1.67
CA ALA A 51 -11.76 4.96 2.48
C ALA A 51 -11.89 5.22 3.99
N PHE A 52 -11.56 6.45 4.45
CA PHE A 52 -11.73 6.84 5.86
C PHE A 52 -13.20 6.97 6.32
N LYS A 53 -14.15 7.12 5.38
CA LYS A 53 -15.60 7.08 5.68
C LYS A 53 -16.12 5.64 5.73
N THR A 54 -15.62 4.78 4.83
CA THR A 54 -16.12 3.42 4.63
C THR A 54 -15.52 2.43 5.62
N TYR A 55 -14.22 2.60 5.94
CA TYR A 55 -13.46 1.65 6.76
C TYR A 55 -13.01 2.29 8.07
N LYS A 56 -12.85 1.45 9.10
CA LYS A 56 -12.13 1.84 10.30
C LYS A 56 -10.62 1.75 10.03
N VAL A 57 -10.07 2.79 9.43
CA VAL A 57 -8.63 2.85 9.12
C VAL A 57 -7.85 3.02 10.43
N VAL A 58 -6.97 2.07 10.73
CA VAL A 58 -6.13 2.07 11.94
C VAL A 58 -4.67 2.43 11.67
N GLY A 59 -4.23 2.34 10.43
CA GLY A 59 -2.92 2.74 9.95
C GLY A 59 -3.02 3.13 8.47
N PHE A 60 -2.26 4.13 8.07
CA PHE A 60 -2.16 4.58 6.69
C PHE A 60 -0.74 5.06 6.45
N PHE A 61 0.00 4.38 5.58
CA PHE A 61 1.37 4.75 5.22
C PHE A 61 1.43 5.11 3.74
N ALA A 62 2.12 6.21 3.44
CA ALA A 62 2.34 6.69 2.09
C ALA A 62 3.76 7.23 1.93
N ASP A 63 4.37 7.01 0.76
CA ASP A 63 5.68 7.59 0.43
C ASP A 63 5.54 9.08 0.12
N PRO A 64 6.19 9.97 0.87
CA PRO A 64 6.08 11.40 0.65
C PRO A 64 6.84 11.92 -0.57
N ALA A 65 7.64 11.10 -1.25
CA ALA A 65 8.54 11.56 -2.34
C ALA A 65 7.83 12.42 -3.40
N LEU A 66 6.58 12.09 -3.76
CA LEU A 66 5.79 12.85 -4.74
C LEU A 66 4.50 13.44 -4.15
N TRP A 67 4.13 13.03 -2.91
CA TRP A 67 2.84 13.30 -2.31
C TRP A 67 2.89 14.18 -1.06
N SER A 68 4.06 14.74 -0.72
CA SER A 68 4.27 15.44 0.56
C SER A 68 3.22 16.50 0.87
N GLY A 69 2.87 17.34 -0.11
CA GLY A 69 1.87 18.40 0.08
C GLY A 69 0.45 17.86 0.34
N THR A 70 0.07 16.79 -0.33
CA THR A 70 -1.24 16.15 -0.17
C THR A 70 -1.30 15.34 1.12
N ILE A 71 -0.20 14.65 1.46
CA ILE A 71 -0.12 13.88 2.72
C ILE A 71 -0.27 14.80 3.94
N VAL A 72 0.30 16.00 3.94
CA VAL A 72 0.13 16.97 5.03
C VAL A 72 -1.36 17.29 5.28
N LYS A 73 -2.16 17.41 4.22
CA LYS A 73 -3.62 17.61 4.34
C LYS A 73 -4.29 16.36 4.94
N TRP A 74 -3.91 15.16 4.49
CA TRP A 74 -4.44 13.91 5.05
C TRP A 74 -4.04 13.73 6.53
N GLU A 75 -2.84 14.14 6.91
CA GLU A 75 -2.40 14.11 8.30
C GLU A 75 -3.22 15.04 9.18
N ALA A 76 -3.54 16.26 8.70
CA ALA A 76 -4.40 17.19 9.41
C ALA A 76 -5.82 16.63 9.60
N ASP A 77 -6.39 15.99 8.57
CA ASP A 77 -7.76 15.50 8.58
C ASP A 77 -7.93 14.14 9.31
N PHE A 78 -6.91 13.28 9.23
CA PHE A 78 -7.04 11.88 9.62
C PHE A 78 -5.99 11.40 10.62
N GLY A 79 -4.88 12.12 10.81
CA GLY A 79 -3.77 11.67 11.63
C GLY A 79 -4.15 11.30 13.06
N SER A 80 -5.14 12.00 13.65
CA SER A 80 -5.65 11.71 15.00
C SER A 80 -6.43 10.39 15.10
N LYS A 81 -6.93 9.87 13.98
CA LYS A 81 -7.69 8.60 13.92
C LYS A 81 -6.78 7.38 13.86
N LEU A 82 -5.52 7.57 13.46
CA LEU A 82 -4.57 6.48 13.25
C LEU A 82 -4.00 5.96 14.58
N ARG A 83 -3.97 4.64 14.71
CA ARG A 83 -3.43 3.93 15.88
C ARG A 83 -1.93 3.71 15.78
N VAL A 84 -1.42 3.67 14.55
CA VAL A 84 0.01 3.57 14.23
C VAL A 84 0.44 4.72 13.35
N LYS A 85 1.70 5.11 13.49
CA LYS A 85 2.27 6.28 12.81
C LYS A 85 3.51 5.87 12.05
N GLY A 86 3.67 6.39 10.83
CA GLY A 86 4.85 6.13 10.00
C GLY A 86 6.13 6.72 10.60
N THR A 87 6.04 7.93 11.20
CA THR A 87 7.10 8.53 11.98
C THR A 87 6.51 9.20 13.22
N ARG A 88 7.39 9.69 14.15
CA ARG A 88 6.95 10.40 15.36
C ARG A 88 6.12 11.63 15.03
N ASP A 89 6.55 12.42 14.06
CA ASP A 89 5.99 13.74 13.75
C ASP A 89 5.01 13.70 12.57
N HIS A 90 5.10 12.66 11.73
CA HIS A 90 4.27 12.47 10.56
C HIS A 90 3.60 11.09 10.61
N PRO A 91 2.31 11.03 10.97
CA PRO A 91 1.60 9.75 11.11
C PRO A 91 1.44 8.96 9.82
N ILE A 92 1.49 9.62 8.65
CA ILE A 92 1.30 8.96 7.34
C ILE A 92 2.63 8.75 6.61
N TYR A 93 3.64 9.60 6.80
CA TYR A 93 4.92 9.49 6.08
C TYR A 93 5.61 8.16 6.35
N TRP A 94 5.85 7.40 5.27
CA TRP A 94 6.67 6.21 5.30
C TRP A 94 7.58 6.18 4.07
N TRP A 95 8.86 6.50 4.27
CA TRP A 95 9.83 6.69 3.19
C TRP A 95 10.26 5.37 2.57
N MET A 96 9.94 5.18 1.27
CA MET A 96 10.36 4.01 0.50
C MET A 96 11.86 4.01 0.13
N ASN A 97 12.59 5.08 0.41
CA ASN A 97 14.05 5.14 0.24
C ASN A 97 14.85 4.68 1.47
N ARG A 98 14.20 4.36 2.59
CA ARG A 98 14.85 3.81 3.79
C ARG A 98 15.11 2.31 3.61
N THR A 99 16.23 1.97 2.97
CA THR A 99 16.54 0.63 2.46
C THR A 99 16.31 -0.50 3.46
N SER A 100 16.77 -0.38 4.71
CA SER A 100 16.61 -1.44 5.73
C SER A 100 15.16 -1.68 6.13
N LEU A 101 14.36 -0.62 6.25
CA LEU A 101 12.94 -0.72 6.58
C LEU A 101 12.14 -1.32 5.40
N VAL A 102 12.45 -0.87 4.18
CA VAL A 102 11.80 -1.39 2.97
C VAL A 102 12.11 -2.87 2.75
N VAL A 103 13.37 -3.26 2.93
CA VAL A 103 13.79 -4.68 2.84
C VAL A 103 12.99 -5.53 3.84
N ARG A 104 12.97 -5.14 5.12
CA ARG A 104 12.22 -5.86 6.15
C ARG A 104 10.73 -5.98 5.80
N ALA A 105 10.09 -4.87 5.41
CA ALA A 105 8.67 -4.87 5.06
C ALA A 105 8.39 -5.71 3.80
N THR A 106 9.30 -5.68 2.81
CA THR A 106 9.21 -6.50 1.60
C THR A 106 9.33 -7.99 1.92
N GLU A 107 10.30 -8.37 2.74
CA GLU A 107 10.49 -9.76 3.16
C GLU A 107 9.31 -10.27 3.99
N GLN A 108 8.74 -9.43 4.83
CA GLN A 108 7.54 -9.75 5.60
C GLN A 108 6.33 -10.01 4.69
N LEU A 109 6.06 -9.13 3.73
CA LEU A 109 5.02 -9.34 2.73
C LEU A 109 5.26 -10.61 1.93
N HIS A 110 6.49 -10.81 1.44
CA HIS A 110 6.85 -12.00 0.67
C HIS A 110 6.62 -13.29 1.47
N THR A 111 7.04 -13.32 2.73
CA THR A 111 6.84 -14.47 3.62
C THR A 111 5.36 -14.79 3.79
N LYS A 112 4.55 -13.79 4.10
CA LYS A 112 3.11 -13.96 4.28
C LYS A 112 2.39 -14.46 3.01
N VAL A 113 2.76 -13.93 1.86
CA VAL A 113 2.22 -14.37 0.55
C VAL A 113 2.65 -15.81 0.26
N SER A 114 3.94 -16.13 0.41
CA SER A 114 4.49 -17.47 0.14
C SER A 114 3.92 -18.55 1.07
N GLN A 115 3.55 -18.18 2.29
CA GLN A 115 2.92 -19.08 3.26
C GLN A 115 1.38 -19.16 3.12
N GLY A 116 0.80 -18.47 2.13
CA GLY A 116 -0.65 -18.44 1.94
C GLY A 116 -1.42 -17.73 3.07
N GLN A 117 -0.75 -16.88 3.84
CA GLN A 117 -1.35 -16.14 4.95
C GLN A 117 -2.11 -14.90 4.50
N ILE A 118 -1.89 -14.44 3.27
CA ILE A 118 -2.55 -13.27 2.70
C ILE A 118 -3.26 -13.67 1.42
N ARG A 119 -4.51 -13.23 1.30
CA ARG A 119 -5.26 -13.27 0.05
C ARG A 119 -5.06 -11.96 -0.71
N ILE A 120 -4.80 -12.04 -2.01
CA ILE A 120 -4.70 -10.88 -2.90
C ILE A 120 -5.92 -10.91 -3.82
N THR A 121 -6.69 -9.82 -3.84
CA THR A 121 -7.90 -9.69 -4.66
C THR A 121 -7.76 -8.59 -5.70
N GLY A 122 -8.60 -8.65 -6.73
CA GLY A 122 -8.58 -7.72 -7.85
C GLY A 122 -7.54 -8.08 -8.92
N PRO A 123 -7.99 -8.27 -10.18
CA PRO A 123 -7.13 -8.76 -11.27
C PRO A 123 -5.95 -7.81 -11.55
N THR A 124 -6.16 -6.51 -11.46
CA THR A 124 -5.11 -5.50 -11.66
C THR A 124 -4.05 -5.58 -10.57
N LEU A 125 -4.43 -5.71 -9.29
CA LEU A 125 -3.47 -5.87 -8.21
C LEU A 125 -2.67 -7.17 -8.37
N VAL A 126 -3.32 -8.27 -8.71
CA VAL A 126 -2.64 -9.55 -8.99
C VAL A 126 -1.64 -9.40 -10.14
N ARG A 127 -1.97 -8.63 -11.18
CA ARG A 127 -1.05 -8.34 -12.29
C ARG A 127 0.19 -7.58 -11.79
N HIS A 128 0.05 -6.56 -10.93
CA HIS A 128 1.17 -5.83 -10.34
C HIS A 128 2.09 -6.74 -9.51
N PHE A 129 1.53 -7.70 -8.77
CA PHE A 129 2.33 -8.70 -8.06
C PHE A 129 3.08 -9.62 -9.01
N ARG A 130 2.48 -10.05 -10.12
CA ARG A 130 3.12 -10.88 -11.14
C ARG A 130 4.24 -10.14 -11.89
N ASN A 131 4.10 -8.84 -12.06
CA ASN A 131 5.11 -7.99 -12.71
C ASN A 131 6.31 -7.73 -11.80
N ALA A 132 6.11 -7.70 -10.49
CA ALA A 132 7.17 -7.43 -9.53
C ALA A 132 8.23 -8.55 -9.55
N ARG A 133 9.49 -8.15 -9.60
CA ARG A 133 10.66 -9.05 -9.53
C ARG A 133 11.40 -8.85 -8.23
N ARG A 134 11.94 -9.92 -7.69
CA ARG A 134 12.85 -9.84 -6.56
C ARG A 134 14.19 -9.32 -7.03
N ARG A 135 14.64 -8.26 -6.39
CA ARG A 135 15.97 -7.70 -6.61
C ARG A 135 16.79 -7.85 -5.34
N ALA A 136 17.79 -8.71 -5.37
CA ALA A 136 18.77 -8.80 -4.28
C ALA A 136 19.70 -7.59 -4.31
N GLY A 137 19.95 -7.01 -3.15
CA GLY A 137 20.92 -5.95 -2.93
C GLY A 137 21.74 -6.23 -1.67
N ASN A 138 22.71 -5.37 -1.37
CA ASN A 138 23.60 -5.55 -0.21
C ASN A 138 22.85 -5.55 1.14
N SER A 139 21.65 -4.96 1.18
CA SER A 139 20.85 -4.86 2.40
C SER A 139 19.69 -5.86 2.47
N GLY A 140 19.55 -6.76 1.48
CA GLY A 140 18.47 -7.74 1.39
C GLY A 140 17.64 -7.63 0.12
N VAL A 141 16.41 -8.15 0.14
CA VAL A 141 15.53 -8.25 -1.03
C VAL A 141 14.58 -7.07 -1.09
N GLN A 142 14.48 -6.47 -2.26
CA GLN A 142 13.48 -5.47 -2.63
C GLN A 142 12.69 -5.94 -3.85
N ILE A 143 11.60 -5.26 -4.17
CA ILE A 143 10.90 -5.45 -5.45
C ILE A 143 11.40 -4.43 -6.46
N ALA A 144 11.41 -4.84 -7.73
CA ALA A 144 11.75 -3.99 -8.87
C ALA A 144 10.95 -4.42 -10.10
N LYS A 145 10.88 -3.54 -11.10
CA LYS A 145 10.48 -3.93 -12.44
C LYS A 145 11.49 -4.92 -13.04
N ALA A 146 11.10 -5.67 -14.07
CA ALA A 146 11.98 -6.64 -14.76
C ALA A 146 13.25 -5.95 -15.30
N PHE A 147 13.09 -4.74 -15.80
CA PHE A 147 14.16 -3.82 -16.22
C PHE A 147 13.70 -2.37 -15.99
N PRO A 148 14.60 -1.37 -15.89
CA PRO A 148 14.25 -0.01 -15.47
C PRO A 148 13.11 0.63 -16.27
N ASP A 149 13.10 0.47 -17.58
CA ASP A 149 12.10 1.05 -18.49
C ASP A 149 10.95 0.10 -18.83
N SER A 150 10.77 -0.97 -18.04
CA SER A 150 9.66 -1.90 -18.24
C SER A 150 8.31 -1.17 -18.15
N PRO A 151 7.40 -1.36 -19.12
CA PRO A 151 6.05 -0.82 -19.07
C PRO A 151 5.21 -1.47 -17.97
N ASP A 152 5.65 -2.62 -17.46
CA ASP A 152 4.96 -3.37 -16.44
C ASP A 152 4.87 -2.59 -15.13
N LYS A 153 3.64 -2.32 -14.69
CA LYS A 153 3.39 -1.60 -13.44
C LYS A 153 3.54 -2.52 -12.23
N ILE A 154 4.17 -2.01 -11.16
CA ILE A 154 4.36 -2.72 -9.89
C ILE A 154 3.88 -1.91 -8.68
N ASP A 155 3.30 -0.74 -8.88
CA ASP A 155 2.95 0.21 -7.84
C ASP A 155 1.95 -0.36 -6.84
N GLY A 156 1.01 -1.20 -7.30
CA GLY A 156 0.12 -1.94 -6.42
C GLY A 156 0.86 -2.90 -5.48
N ALA A 157 1.91 -3.56 -5.96
CA ALA A 157 2.75 -4.40 -5.10
C ALA A 157 3.58 -3.55 -4.11
N ALA A 158 4.10 -2.40 -4.55
CA ALA A 158 4.81 -1.46 -3.69
C ALA A 158 3.89 -0.88 -2.60
N ALA A 159 2.69 -0.43 -2.96
CA ALA A 159 1.70 0.05 -2.00
C ALA A 159 1.23 -1.05 -1.03
N SER A 160 1.22 -2.32 -1.46
CA SER A 160 0.92 -3.45 -0.60
C SER A 160 1.97 -3.67 0.50
N ILE A 161 3.23 -3.33 0.25
CA ILE A 161 4.29 -3.36 1.28
C ILE A 161 3.91 -2.38 2.41
N LEU A 162 3.48 -1.17 2.06
CA LEU A 162 3.08 -0.15 3.02
C LEU A 162 1.83 -0.56 3.79
N ALA A 163 0.82 -1.12 3.12
CA ALA A 163 -0.42 -1.57 3.73
C ALA A 163 -0.16 -2.70 4.75
N VAL A 164 0.67 -3.69 4.40
CA VAL A 164 1.03 -4.80 5.30
C VAL A 164 1.90 -4.30 6.45
N GLU A 165 2.86 -3.42 6.22
CA GLU A 165 3.69 -2.84 7.29
C GLU A 165 2.83 -2.08 8.31
N ALA A 166 1.89 -1.23 7.85
CA ALA A 166 0.95 -0.53 8.72
C ALA A 166 0.10 -1.52 9.54
N ALA A 167 -0.39 -2.59 8.88
CA ALA A 167 -1.16 -3.62 9.54
C ALA A 167 -0.38 -4.37 10.62
N MET A 168 0.88 -4.74 10.34
CA MET A 168 1.73 -5.44 11.31
C MET A 168 2.08 -4.55 12.51
N GLN A 169 2.34 -3.27 12.28
CA GLN A 169 2.52 -2.32 13.37
C GLN A 169 1.23 -2.14 14.20
N ALA A 170 0.06 -2.13 13.56
CA ALA A 170 -1.22 -2.05 14.25
C ALA A 170 -1.46 -3.28 15.14
N VAL A 171 -1.18 -4.48 14.64
CA VAL A 171 -1.26 -5.73 15.42
C VAL A 171 -0.29 -5.69 16.61
N ALA A 172 0.96 -5.26 16.40
CA ALA A 172 1.95 -5.12 17.46
C ALA A 172 1.54 -4.07 18.52
N ALA A 173 0.79 -3.04 18.12
CA ALA A 173 0.20 -2.03 19.02
C ALA A 173 -1.11 -2.50 19.70
N GLY A 174 -1.48 -3.79 19.58
CA GLY A 174 -2.63 -4.38 20.25
C GLY A 174 -3.97 -4.18 19.53
N VAL A 175 -3.96 -3.80 18.26
CA VAL A 175 -5.19 -3.78 17.45
C VAL A 175 -5.58 -5.22 17.12
N ASN A 176 -6.61 -5.72 17.80
CA ASN A 176 -7.11 -7.08 17.60
C ASN A 176 -8.01 -7.15 16.36
N SER A 177 -7.66 -8.00 15.41
CA SER A 177 -8.43 -8.29 14.20
C SER A 177 -9.53 -9.33 14.39
N LYS A 178 -9.45 -10.13 15.45
CA LYS A 178 -10.37 -11.27 15.66
C LYS A 178 -11.69 -10.79 16.25
N LYS A 179 -12.72 -10.65 15.40
CA LYS A 179 -14.09 -10.90 15.87
C LYS A 179 -14.12 -12.33 16.41
N LYS A 180 -14.52 -12.51 17.68
CA LYS A 180 -14.88 -13.84 18.18
C LYS A 180 -15.88 -14.45 17.20
N SER A 181 -15.48 -15.49 16.49
CA SER A 181 -16.40 -16.32 15.72
C SER A 181 -17.42 -16.87 16.70
N THR A 182 -18.63 -16.37 16.67
CA THR A 182 -19.76 -17.02 17.32
C THR A 182 -20.01 -18.29 16.53
N ARG A 183 -19.47 -19.41 17.00
CA ARG A 183 -19.87 -20.73 16.51
C ARG A 183 -21.37 -20.89 16.82
N LEU A 184 -22.20 -20.79 15.79
CA LEU A 184 -23.55 -21.29 15.85
C LEU A 184 -23.44 -22.81 15.89
N VAL A 185 -23.64 -23.36 17.07
CA VAL A 185 -23.83 -24.82 17.25
C VAL A 185 -25.31 -25.08 16.93
N TYR A 186 -25.57 -25.67 15.78
CA TYR A 186 -26.89 -26.24 15.50
C TYR A 186 -27.00 -27.57 16.22
N SER A 187 -27.97 -27.67 17.10
CA SER A 187 -28.43 -28.92 17.70
C SER A 187 -29.44 -29.60 16.78
#